data_fedbde1f1bc39a7d594d4aad08cf12a8
#
_entry.id   fedbde1f1bc39a7d594d4aad08cf12a8
#
_cell.length_a   1.000
_cell.length_b   1.000
_cell.length_c   1.000
_cell.angle_alpha   90.00
_cell.angle_beta   90.00
_cell.angle_gamma   90.00
#
_symmetry.space_group_name_H-M   'P 1'
#
loop_
_entity.id
_entity.type
_entity.pdbx_description
1 polymer ?
#
loop_
_entity_poly.entity_id
_entity_poly.type
_entity_poly.pdbx_seq_one_letter_code
_entity_poly.pdbx_strand_id
1 'polypeptide(L)'
;SKKSEDKNKKQDESEKKIIDSKTKNTTTDRAEGTTDASGYTSFPTYTTVQVEDGAVRVAGQISGLLYDDGNGKCSYTLTHTDGTTIELSTEILESPNNKYCKAVSKKISDNDLKSGKWTAVTTYKNIKQKQEGKSDAQSFTIEK
;
A
#
# COMPACT_ATOMS: atom_id res chain seq x y z
N SER A 1 -15.50 14.35 -10.54
CA SER A 1 -15.77 13.84 -10.28
C SER A 1 -15.57 13.98 -9.80
N LYS A 2 -15.11 14.15 -10.15
CA LYS A 2 -15.29 13.84 -9.76
C LYS A 2 -15.26 13.85 -9.10
N LYS A 3 -15.30 14.39 -9.19
CA LYS A 3 -15.54 14.03 -8.58
C LYS A 3 -15.48 13.97 -7.91
N SER A 4 -15.62 14.48 -7.96
CA SER A 4 -15.84 13.98 -7.39
C SER A 4 -15.59 14.01 -6.71
N GLU A 5 -15.38 14.26 -6.68
CA GLU A 5 -15.36 13.77 -6.25
C GLU A 5 -15.04 13.78 -5.62
N ASP A 6 -15.19 14.55 -5.57
CA ASP A 6 -15.18 14.08 -5.08
C ASP A 6 -14.91 13.96 -4.38
N LYS A 7 -14.62 14.08 -4.17
CA LYS A 7 -14.59 13.58 -3.64
C LYS A 7 -14.35 13.34 -3.14
N ASN A 8 -14.53 13.81 -3.24
CA ASN A 8 -14.46 13.13 -2.86
C ASN A 8 -14.04 13.21 -2.61
N LYS A 9 -13.64 13.59 -2.81
CA LYS A 9 -13.44 13.21 -2.75
C LYS A 9 -12.92 13.11 -2.19
N LYS A 10 -12.75 13.34 -2.20
CA LYS A 10 -12.52 12.88 -1.85
C LYS A 10 -12.09 12.50 -1.41
N GLN A 11 -12.09 12.91 -1.34
CA GLN A 11 -11.90 12.13 -1.20
C GLN A 11 -11.55 12.15 -1.26
N ASP A 12 -11.66 12.71 -1.55
CA ASP A 12 -11.55 12.34 -1.81
C ASP A 12 -11.01 12.60 -1.89
N GLU A 13 -10.65 12.80 -2.09
CA GLU A 13 -10.45 12.60 -2.44
C GLU A 13 -9.77 12.53 -2.12
N SER A 14 -9.62 13.02 -1.88
CA SER A 14 -9.44 12.57 -1.82
C SER A 14 -9.18 12.28 -1.77
N GLU A 15 -9.19 12.55 -1.85
CA GLU A 15 -9.27 11.86 -2.18
C GLU A 15 -8.90 11.98 -2.77
N LYS A 16 -8.58 12.63 -2.99
CA LYS A 16 -8.53 12.54 -3.72
C LYS A 16 -7.67 12.66 -3.86
N LYS A 17 -7.40 12.76 -3.84
CA LYS A 17 -7.00 12.45 -4.10
C LYS A 17 -6.43 11.96 -3.99
N ILE A 18 -6.49 12.22 -3.56
CA ILE A 18 -6.37 11.41 -3.57
C ILE A 18 -6.32 11.22 -4.03
N ILE A 19 -6.45 11.69 -4.38
CA ILE A 19 -6.70 11.19 -4.97
C ILE A 19 -6.36 11.36 -5.57
N ASP A 20 -6.28 11.94 -5.84
CA ASP A 20 -6.30 11.71 -6.53
C ASP A 20 -5.47 11.59 -6.82
N SER A 21 -5.25 11.94 -6.88
CA SER A 21 -5.00 11.48 -7.22
C SER A 21 -4.54 11.10 -7.46
N LYS A 22 -4.38 11.56 -7.63
CA LYS A 22 -4.43 11.03 -7.89
C LYS A 22 -4.36 10.58 -8.36
N THR A 23 -4.39 11.15 -8.37
CA THR A 23 -4.68 10.58 -8.79
C THR A 23 -4.55 10.33 -9.26
N LYS A 24 -4.35 10.87 -9.51
CA LYS A 24 -4.52 10.41 -9.95
C LYS A 24 -4.51 9.64 -10.13
N ASN A 25 -4.61 10.30 -9.91
CA ASN A 25 -5.02 9.43 -9.99
C ASN A 25 -5.52 8.87 -9.86
N THR A 26 -5.95 9.30 -9.87
CA THR A 26 -6.69 8.71 -9.83
C THR A 26 -7.53 8.25 -9.60
N THR A 27 -8.26 8.38 -9.65
CA THR A 27 -9.18 7.91 -9.60
C THR A 27 -10.11 7.49 -9.33
N THR A 28 -10.87 7.44 -9.36
CA THR A 28 -11.78 7.04 -9.27
C THR A 28 -12.66 6.59 -8.86
N ASP A 29 -13.50 6.41 -8.89
CA ASP A 29 -14.32 5.97 -8.31
C ASP A 29 -14.92 4.92 -8.31
N ARG A 30 -15.96 4.41 -7.97
CA ARG A 30 -16.45 3.27 -8.15
C ARG A 30 -15.59 2.17 -7.95
N ALA A 31 -15.93 0.91 -7.99
CA ALA A 31 -14.90 -0.07 -7.86
C ALA A 31 -13.69 0.58 -8.43
N GLU A 32 -12.69 0.65 -7.71
CA GLU A 32 -11.59 1.49 -8.06
C GLU A 32 -10.52 0.78 -8.85
N GLY A 33 -10.85 -0.38 -9.43
CA GLY A 33 -9.89 -1.12 -10.21
C GLY A 33 -9.78 -0.60 -11.63
N THR A 34 -8.56 -0.52 -12.16
CA THR A 34 -8.29 -0.15 -13.54
C THR A 34 -7.53 -1.30 -14.18
N THR A 35 -7.98 -1.76 -15.36
CA THR A 35 -7.33 -2.87 -16.04
C THR A 35 -6.32 -2.34 -17.04
N ASP A 36 -5.07 -2.82 -16.96
CA ASP A 36 -4.02 -2.40 -17.86
C ASP A 36 -3.89 -3.34 -19.06
N ALA A 37 -2.87 -3.09 -19.90
CA ALA A 37 -2.65 -3.86 -21.12
C ALA A 37 -2.32 -5.32 -20.86
N SER A 38 -1.83 -5.67 -19.67
CA SER A 38 -1.52 -7.05 -19.30
C SER A 38 -2.75 -7.82 -18.85
N GLY A 39 -3.89 -7.14 -18.71
CA GLY A 39 -5.12 -7.75 -18.21
C GLY A 39 -5.26 -7.73 -16.70
N TYR A 40 -4.30 -7.12 -15.99
CA TYR A 40 -4.39 -6.99 -14.53
C TYR A 40 -5.23 -5.79 -14.16
N THR A 41 -6.07 -5.98 -13.15
CA THR A 41 -6.82 -4.88 -12.55
C THR A 41 -5.99 -4.32 -11.40
N SER A 42 -5.70 -3.03 -11.44
CA SER A 42 -4.90 -2.35 -10.42
C SER A 42 -5.81 -1.63 -9.43
N PHE A 43 -5.51 -1.77 -8.16
CA PHE A 43 -6.27 -1.17 -7.07
C PHE A 43 -5.42 -0.15 -6.34
N PRO A 44 -5.98 1.02 -6.01
CA PRO A 44 -5.23 2.00 -5.20
C PRO A 44 -4.78 1.37 -3.89
N THR A 45 -3.51 1.50 -3.59
CA THR A 45 -2.91 0.86 -2.42
C THR A 45 -2.16 1.91 -1.61
N TYR A 46 -2.24 1.80 -0.28
CA TYR A 46 -1.70 2.81 0.61
C TYR A 46 -0.85 2.16 1.68
N THR A 47 0.20 2.86 2.09
CA THR A 47 1.11 2.39 3.13
C THR A 47 1.12 3.38 4.28
N THR A 48 1.07 2.86 5.50
CA THR A 48 1.26 3.63 6.72
C THR A 48 2.48 3.08 7.44
N VAL A 49 3.38 3.96 7.86
CA VAL A 49 4.58 3.58 8.61
C VAL A 49 4.60 4.35 9.91
N GLN A 50 4.84 3.65 11.01
CA GLN A 50 5.02 4.25 12.32
C GLN A 50 6.30 3.74 12.93
N VAL A 51 7.11 4.67 13.45
CA VAL A 51 8.35 4.33 14.14
C VAL A 51 8.16 4.76 15.60
N GLU A 52 7.98 3.78 16.48
CA GLU A 52 7.77 4.07 17.89
C GLU A 52 8.05 2.83 18.72
N ASP A 53 8.37 3.04 19.98
CA ASP A 53 8.60 1.96 20.97
C ASP A 53 9.64 0.96 20.48
N GLY A 54 10.67 1.45 19.80
CA GLY A 54 11.76 0.60 19.35
C GLY A 54 11.44 -0.31 18.19
N ALA A 55 10.37 0.00 17.44
CA ALA A 55 9.95 -0.83 16.32
C ALA A 55 9.45 0.04 15.16
N VAL A 56 9.55 -0.52 13.97
CA VAL A 56 8.92 0.04 12.76
C VAL A 56 7.69 -0.82 12.47
N ARG A 57 6.54 -0.17 12.41
CA ARG A 57 5.29 -0.86 12.08
C ARG A 57 4.82 -0.39 10.73
N VAL A 58 4.60 -1.34 9.80
CA VAL A 58 4.16 -1.05 8.45
C VAL A 58 2.80 -1.69 8.24
N ALA A 59 1.88 -0.94 7.68
CA ALA A 59 0.54 -1.43 7.38
C ALA A 59 0.13 -0.98 5.99
N GLY A 60 -0.62 -1.81 5.28
CA GLY A 60 -1.08 -1.50 3.94
C GLY A 60 -2.57 -1.69 3.78
N GLN A 61 -3.17 -0.91 2.89
CA GLN A 61 -4.59 -1.00 2.57
C GLN A 61 -4.75 -1.06 1.07
N ILE A 62 -5.66 -1.94 0.60
CA ILE A 62 -5.98 -2.07 -0.82
C ILE A 62 -7.40 -1.59 -1.00
N SER A 63 -7.56 -0.41 -1.60
CA SER A 63 -8.85 0.23 -1.72
C SER A 63 -9.67 -0.39 -2.86
N GLY A 64 -10.94 -0.67 -2.59
CA GLY A 64 -11.84 -1.16 -3.62
C GLY A 64 -11.73 -2.64 -3.94
N LEU A 65 -10.80 -3.34 -3.31
CA LEU A 65 -10.66 -4.79 -3.51
C LEU A 65 -11.70 -5.48 -2.65
N LEU A 66 -12.75 -5.99 -3.29
CA LEU A 66 -13.87 -6.62 -2.59
C LEU A 66 -13.74 -8.13 -2.49
N TYR A 67 -12.93 -8.72 -3.35
CA TYR A 67 -12.81 -10.17 -3.37
C TYR A 67 -11.40 -10.61 -3.73
N ASP A 68 -10.85 -11.51 -2.94
CA ASP A 68 -9.61 -12.21 -3.21
C ASP A 68 -9.86 -13.68 -2.94
N ASP A 69 -9.47 -14.54 -3.87
CA ASP A 69 -9.76 -15.98 -3.79
C ASP A 69 -8.83 -16.74 -2.84
N GLY A 70 -8.02 -16.03 -2.07
CA GLY A 70 -7.08 -16.65 -1.16
C GLY A 70 -5.70 -16.86 -1.76
N ASN A 71 -5.53 -16.55 -3.03
CA ASN A 71 -4.24 -16.68 -3.71
C ASN A 71 -3.47 -15.36 -3.76
N GLY A 72 -4.06 -14.28 -3.27
CA GLY A 72 -3.40 -12.99 -3.23
C GLY A 72 -2.28 -12.97 -2.21
N LYS A 73 -1.26 -12.16 -2.49
CA LYS A 73 -0.10 -12.00 -1.63
C LYS A 73 0.13 -10.52 -1.36
N CYS A 74 0.38 -10.20 -0.11
CA CYS A 74 0.82 -8.87 0.30
C CYS A 74 2.27 -8.92 0.74
N SER A 75 3.00 -7.88 0.45
CA SER A 75 4.35 -7.72 0.98
C SER A 75 4.67 -6.25 1.15
N TYR A 76 5.61 -5.97 2.03
CA TYR A 76 6.15 -4.63 2.23
C TYR A 76 7.61 -4.66 1.81
N THR A 77 8.00 -3.71 0.99
CA THR A 77 9.39 -3.57 0.57
C THR A 77 9.96 -2.32 1.25
N LEU A 78 10.97 -2.51 2.08
CA LEU A 78 11.67 -1.42 2.76
C LEU A 78 12.99 -1.20 2.03
N THR A 79 13.27 0.04 1.63
CA THR A 79 14.47 0.36 0.88
C THR A 79 15.23 1.48 1.58
N HIS A 80 16.50 1.21 1.88
CA HIS A 80 17.40 2.20 2.44
C HIS A 80 18.01 3.05 1.32
N THR A 81 18.42 4.24 1.63
CA THR A 81 19.01 5.15 0.63
C THR A 81 20.28 4.58 -0.01
N ASP A 82 20.96 3.63 0.65
CA ASP A 82 22.11 2.98 0.04
C ASP A 82 21.75 1.83 -0.92
N GLY A 83 20.45 1.59 -1.13
CA GLY A 83 19.98 0.55 -2.03
C GLY A 83 19.63 -0.78 -1.37
N THR A 84 19.93 -0.92 -0.08
CA THR A 84 19.57 -2.15 0.65
C THR A 84 18.07 -2.28 0.72
N THR A 85 17.55 -3.48 0.42
CA THR A 85 16.10 -3.75 0.48
C THR A 85 15.80 -4.89 1.44
N ILE A 86 14.65 -4.80 2.09
CA ILE A 86 14.12 -5.86 2.95
C ILE A 86 12.68 -6.09 2.50
N GLU A 87 12.31 -7.34 2.28
CA GLU A 87 10.94 -7.67 1.91
C GLU A 87 10.27 -8.43 3.04
N LEU A 88 9.08 -7.98 3.45
CA LEU A 88 8.32 -8.59 4.54
C LEU A 88 6.99 -9.08 3.97
N SER A 89 6.82 -10.38 3.92
CA SER A 89 5.56 -10.97 3.46
C SER A 89 4.53 -10.94 4.57
N THR A 90 3.27 -10.76 4.20
CA THR A 90 2.20 -10.71 5.19
C THR A 90 0.92 -11.25 4.59
N GLU A 91 -0.13 -11.31 5.40
CA GLU A 91 -1.42 -11.87 5.01
C GLU A 91 -2.37 -10.77 4.59
N ILE A 92 -3.40 -11.17 3.84
CA ILE A 92 -4.48 -10.27 3.47
C ILE A 92 -5.60 -10.47 4.49
N LEU A 93 -6.06 -9.36 5.07
CA LEU A 93 -7.16 -9.35 6.03
C LEU A 93 -8.34 -8.61 5.43
N GLU A 94 -9.53 -8.86 5.96
CA GLU A 94 -10.75 -8.28 5.43
C GLU A 94 -11.35 -7.26 6.40
N SER A 95 -11.93 -6.24 5.82
CA SER A 95 -12.81 -5.32 6.53
C SER A 95 -14.08 -5.17 5.69
N PRO A 96 -15.13 -4.54 6.22
CA PRO A 96 -16.40 -4.51 5.48
C PRO A 96 -16.31 -3.93 4.07
N ASN A 97 -15.44 -2.96 3.84
CA ASN A 97 -15.40 -2.25 2.56
C ASN A 97 -14.10 -2.42 1.78
N ASN A 98 -13.09 -3.03 2.38
CA ASN A 98 -11.77 -3.11 1.76
C ASN A 98 -11.07 -4.38 2.20
N LYS A 99 -10.01 -4.70 1.49
CA LYS A 99 -9.01 -5.63 1.98
C LYS A 99 -7.80 -4.83 2.44
N TYR A 100 -7.02 -5.39 3.33
CA TYR A 100 -5.78 -4.74 3.74
C TYR A 100 -4.74 -5.79 4.06
N CYS A 101 -3.48 -5.35 4.03
CA CYS A 101 -2.36 -6.22 4.34
C CYS A 101 -2.10 -6.16 5.84
N LYS A 102 -1.98 -7.31 6.47
CA LYS A 102 -1.74 -7.36 7.91
C LYS A 102 -0.48 -6.57 8.24
N ALA A 103 -0.54 -5.76 9.28
CA ALA A 103 0.60 -4.96 9.71
C ALA A 103 1.74 -5.85 10.19
N VAL A 104 2.97 -5.42 9.94
CA VAL A 104 4.16 -6.12 10.38
C VAL A 104 5.00 -5.14 11.18
N SER A 105 5.50 -5.59 12.34
CA SER A 105 6.41 -4.80 13.16
C SER A 105 7.79 -5.44 13.11
N LYS A 106 8.81 -4.59 12.96
CA LYS A 106 10.20 -5.04 12.93
C LYS A 106 10.99 -4.24 13.95
N LYS A 107 11.76 -4.92 14.77
CA LYS A 107 12.54 -4.25 15.82
C LYS A 107 13.66 -3.41 15.22
N ILE A 108 13.80 -2.19 15.72
CA ILE A 108 14.86 -1.30 15.26
C ILE A 108 16.23 -1.90 15.58
N SER A 109 16.33 -2.71 16.64
CA SER A 109 17.60 -3.35 17.00
C SER A 109 18.04 -4.44 16.03
N ASP A 110 17.17 -4.85 15.08
CA ASP A 110 17.57 -5.84 14.08
C ASP A 110 18.72 -5.29 13.23
N ASN A 111 19.68 -6.17 12.95
CA ASN A 111 20.90 -5.77 12.23
C ASN A 111 20.64 -5.30 10.82
N ASP A 112 19.58 -5.79 10.17
CA ASP A 112 19.29 -5.41 8.79
C ASP A 112 18.56 -4.07 8.68
N LEU A 113 18.10 -3.51 9.80
CA LEU A 113 17.55 -2.15 9.82
C LEU A 113 18.65 -1.14 10.15
N LYS A 114 19.38 -0.74 9.14
CA LYS A 114 20.46 0.24 9.31
C LYS A 114 19.92 1.60 9.70
N SER A 115 20.73 2.40 10.34
CA SER A 115 20.39 3.80 10.57
C SER A 115 20.31 4.54 9.25
N GLY A 116 19.44 5.53 9.18
CA GLY A 116 19.29 6.37 8.01
C GLY A 116 17.88 6.42 7.50
N LYS A 117 17.74 6.87 6.27
CA LYS A 117 16.45 7.12 5.65
C LYS A 117 16.02 5.91 4.84
N TRP A 118 14.76 5.54 5.00
CA TRP A 118 14.13 4.39 4.34
C TRP A 118 12.84 4.80 3.68
N THR A 119 12.38 3.98 2.74
CA THR A 119 11.02 4.07 2.22
C THR A 119 10.35 2.72 2.36
N ALA A 120 9.03 2.73 2.45
CA ALA A 120 8.21 1.52 2.51
C ALA A 120 7.17 1.57 1.41
N VAL A 121 6.99 0.45 0.73
CA VAL A 121 6.00 0.29 -0.34
C VAL A 121 5.21 -0.98 -0.06
N THR A 122 3.88 -0.89 -0.18
CA THR A 122 3.01 -2.05 -0.08
C THR A 122 2.73 -2.58 -1.47
N THR A 123 2.87 -3.89 -1.65
CA THR A 123 2.56 -4.56 -2.92
C THR A 123 1.55 -5.66 -2.67
N TYR A 124 0.50 -5.68 -3.47
CA TYR A 124 -0.49 -6.74 -3.49
C TYR A 124 -0.49 -7.36 -4.87
N LYS A 125 -0.55 -8.68 -4.96
CA LYS A 125 -0.66 -9.33 -6.26
C LYS A 125 -1.40 -10.64 -6.14
N ASN A 126 -2.36 -10.85 -7.05
CA ASN A 126 -3.06 -12.11 -7.21
C ASN A 126 -2.96 -12.48 -8.68
N ILE A 127 -2.02 -13.37 -8.99
CA ILE A 127 -1.75 -13.75 -10.38
C ILE A 127 -2.95 -14.50 -10.97
N LYS A 128 -3.59 -15.32 -10.17
CA LYS A 128 -4.70 -16.15 -10.64
C LYS A 128 -5.91 -15.31 -11.03
N GLN A 129 -6.22 -14.29 -10.25
CA GLN A 129 -7.33 -13.39 -10.55
C GLN A 129 -6.92 -12.16 -11.34
N LYS A 130 -5.63 -12.02 -11.61
CA LYS A 130 -5.06 -10.86 -12.31
C LYS A 130 -5.43 -9.55 -11.64
N GLN A 131 -5.13 -9.49 -10.36
CA GLN A 131 -5.35 -8.29 -9.53
C GLN A 131 -4.00 -7.88 -8.93
N GLU A 132 -3.80 -6.58 -8.80
CA GLU A 132 -2.56 -6.08 -8.21
C GLU A 132 -2.77 -4.70 -7.61
N GLY A 133 -1.83 -4.30 -6.76
CA GLY A 133 -1.80 -2.97 -6.20
C GLY A 133 -0.41 -2.67 -5.70
N LYS A 134 0.00 -1.40 -5.83
CA LYS A 134 1.31 -0.97 -5.35
C LYS A 134 1.16 0.46 -4.86
N SER A 135 1.61 0.70 -3.64
CA SER A 135 1.48 2.03 -3.04
C SER A 135 2.61 2.95 -3.47
N ASP A 136 2.41 4.25 -3.23
CA ASP A 136 3.51 5.18 -3.26
C ASP A 136 4.45 4.88 -2.09
N ALA A 137 5.69 5.32 -2.19
CA ALA A 137 6.67 5.12 -1.14
C ALA A 137 6.39 6.07 0.02
N GLN A 138 6.50 5.53 1.24
CA GLN A 138 6.38 6.31 2.46
C GLN A 138 7.73 6.33 3.15
N SER A 139 8.21 7.52 3.50
CA SER A 139 9.53 7.69 4.10
C SER A 139 9.49 7.53 5.60
N PHE A 140 10.55 6.97 6.15
CA PHE A 140 10.76 6.92 7.59
C PHE A 140 12.26 6.92 7.88
N THR A 141 12.64 7.21 9.10
CA THR A 141 14.04 7.31 9.50
C THR A 141 14.31 6.39 10.68
N ILE A 142 15.41 5.68 10.61
CA ILE A 142 15.88 4.83 11.71
C ILE A 142 17.08 5.53 12.34
N GLU A 143 17.04 5.65 13.66
CA GLU A 143 18.15 6.21 14.43
C GLU A 143 18.58 5.19 15.47
N LYS A 144 19.85 4.82 15.44
CA LYS A 144 20.43 3.87 16.38
C LYS A 144 21.54 4.50 17.18
#